data_557d32ffb188d6919c0ef44715c2e0a0
#
_entry.id   557d32ffb188d6919c0ef44715c2e0a0
#
_cell.length_a   1.000
_cell.length_b   1.000
_cell.length_c   1.000
_cell.angle_alpha   90.00
_cell.angle_beta   90.00
_cell.angle_gamma   90.00
#
_symmetry.space_group_name_H-M   'P 1'
#
loop_
_entity.id
_entity.type
_entity.pdbx_description
1 polymer ?
#
loop_
_entity_poly.entity_id
_entity_poly.type
_entity_poly.pdbx_seq_one_letter_code
_entity_poly.pdbx_strand_id
1 'polypeptide(L)'
;LGVPVYDLLGGAVRENVPLYTHVRDISAGQGIETMQEEARLTMAAGYQAIKTDPFPNRRTMGETFYGANMVERMEPKAIAEAVEWMEALRETVGPDYEILVDAHARMDVASAIKAANAIEHIDLVWFEEPTHVENHNALRQIRENTDVPLCVGERHFTRWDYDEILRDRLVDYIIPDIA
;
A
#
# COMPACT_ATOMS: atom_id res chain seq x y z
N LEU A 1 0.09 34.84 2.53
CA LEU A 1 0.67 35.21 1.22
C LEU A 1 -0.40 35.33 0.12
N GLY A 2 -1.57 34.68 0.29
CA GLY A 2 -2.67 34.76 -0.68
C GLY A 2 -2.39 34.03 -2.00
N VAL A 3 -1.48 33.08 -1.99
CA VAL A 3 -1.15 32.20 -3.13
C VAL A 3 -1.39 30.73 -2.79
N PRO A 4 -1.73 29.88 -3.78
CA PRO A 4 -1.85 28.43 -3.55
C PRO A 4 -0.54 27.83 -3.07
N VAL A 5 -0.62 26.72 -2.30
CA VAL A 5 0.58 26.03 -1.77
C VAL A 5 1.50 25.54 -2.88
N TYR A 6 0.96 25.07 -3.99
CA TYR A 6 1.78 24.62 -5.11
C TYR A 6 2.66 25.72 -5.72
N ASP A 7 2.25 27.00 -5.63
CA ASP A 7 3.10 28.12 -6.09
C ASP A 7 4.33 28.29 -5.20
N LEU A 8 4.21 27.97 -3.89
CA LEU A 8 5.34 27.96 -2.96
C LEU A 8 6.29 26.78 -3.19
N LEU A 9 5.79 25.70 -3.80
CA LEU A 9 6.54 24.48 -4.10
C LEU A 9 7.13 24.46 -5.52
N GLY A 10 7.06 25.56 -6.26
CA GLY A 10 7.66 25.67 -7.59
C GLY A 10 6.65 25.82 -8.74
N GLY A 11 5.37 25.94 -8.43
CA GLY A 11 4.29 26.17 -9.42
C GLY A 11 3.59 24.88 -9.85
N ALA A 12 2.50 25.05 -10.59
CA ALA A 12 1.70 23.95 -11.10
C ALA A 12 2.45 23.20 -12.22
N VAL A 13 2.66 21.89 -12.06
CA VAL A 13 3.21 21.00 -13.09
C VAL A 13 2.14 20.21 -13.85
N ARG A 14 0.90 20.25 -13.38
CA ARG A 14 -0.28 19.63 -14.02
C ARG A 14 -1.57 20.36 -13.63
N GLU A 15 -2.58 20.25 -14.44
CA GLU A 15 -3.90 20.87 -14.19
C GLU A 15 -4.79 20.01 -13.29
N ASN A 16 -4.65 18.68 -13.39
CA ASN A 16 -5.44 17.70 -12.63
C ASN A 16 -4.51 16.71 -11.95
N VAL A 17 -4.91 16.28 -10.75
CA VAL A 17 -4.24 15.23 -9.98
C VAL A 17 -5.11 13.97 -10.01
N PRO A 18 -4.62 12.82 -10.48
CA PRO A 18 -5.32 11.55 -10.34
C PRO A 18 -5.57 11.23 -8.87
N LEU A 19 -6.73 10.68 -8.58
CA LEU A 19 -7.12 10.33 -7.22
C LEU A 19 -7.38 8.83 -7.13
N TYR A 20 -6.95 8.23 -6.03
CA TYR A 20 -7.41 6.92 -5.59
C TYR A 20 -8.22 7.05 -4.30
N THR A 21 -8.98 6.02 -3.97
CA THR A 21 -9.67 5.91 -2.70
C THR A 21 -9.47 4.52 -2.11
N HIS A 22 -9.80 4.37 -0.83
CA HIS A 22 -9.75 3.08 -0.16
C HIS A 22 -11.07 2.32 -0.33
N VAL A 23 -10.96 1.02 -0.58
CA VAL A 23 -12.01 0.04 -0.29
C VAL A 23 -11.67 -0.68 1.00
N ARG A 24 -12.64 -1.36 1.58
CA ARG A 24 -12.45 -2.04 2.86
C ARG A 24 -11.28 -3.01 2.84
N ASP A 25 -10.62 -3.04 3.98
CA ASP A 25 -9.56 -3.98 4.28
C ASP A 25 -10.15 -5.31 4.77
N ILE A 26 -9.45 -6.40 4.54
CA ILE A 26 -9.86 -7.73 5.03
C ILE A 26 -10.01 -7.75 6.57
N SER A 27 -9.21 -6.94 7.26
CA SER A 27 -9.26 -6.80 8.73
C SER A 27 -10.54 -6.16 9.26
N ALA A 28 -11.32 -5.49 8.41
CA ALA A 28 -12.63 -4.92 8.80
C ALA A 28 -13.69 -5.99 9.10
N GLY A 29 -13.38 -7.27 8.90
CA GLY A 29 -14.25 -8.40 9.23
C GLY A 29 -15.45 -8.57 8.28
N GLN A 30 -15.41 -7.90 7.14
CA GLN A 30 -16.41 -8.03 6.10
C GLN A 30 -15.84 -8.85 4.94
N GLY A 31 -16.71 -9.65 4.31
CA GLY A 31 -16.27 -10.59 3.28
C GLY A 31 -15.93 -9.92 1.94
N ILE A 32 -15.41 -10.75 1.04
CA ILE A 32 -15.07 -10.40 -0.35
C ILE A 32 -16.23 -9.70 -1.08
N GLU A 33 -17.45 -10.17 -0.89
CA GLU A 33 -18.66 -9.60 -1.53
C GLU A 33 -18.86 -8.12 -1.21
N THR A 34 -18.61 -7.74 0.06
CA THR A 34 -18.71 -6.32 0.47
C THR A 34 -17.63 -5.46 -0.17
N MET A 35 -16.40 -5.96 -0.20
CA MET A 35 -15.28 -5.28 -0.88
C MET A 35 -15.57 -5.11 -2.37
N GLN A 36 -16.10 -6.14 -3.04
CA GLN A 36 -16.45 -6.08 -4.45
C GLN A 36 -17.54 -5.05 -4.73
N GLU A 37 -18.54 -4.95 -3.85
CA GLU A 37 -19.59 -3.92 -4.00
C GLU A 37 -19.03 -2.51 -3.81
N GLU A 38 -18.19 -2.29 -2.82
CA GLU A 38 -17.49 -1.01 -2.63
C GLU A 38 -16.59 -0.66 -3.83
N ALA A 39 -15.91 -1.63 -4.41
CA ALA A 39 -15.11 -1.43 -5.61
C ALA A 39 -15.99 -0.98 -6.80
N ARG A 40 -17.15 -1.62 -7.02
CA ARG A 40 -18.09 -1.20 -8.06
C ARG A 40 -18.62 0.23 -7.83
N LEU A 41 -18.94 0.58 -6.59
CA LEU A 41 -19.38 1.95 -6.25
C LEU A 41 -18.27 2.97 -6.48
N THR A 42 -17.02 2.63 -6.15
CA THR A 42 -15.83 3.45 -6.40
C THR A 42 -15.63 3.71 -7.89
N MET A 43 -15.72 2.67 -8.72
CA MET A 43 -15.65 2.79 -10.17
C MET A 43 -16.80 3.67 -10.72
N ALA A 44 -18.02 3.47 -10.23
CA ALA A 44 -19.18 4.25 -10.62
C ALA A 44 -19.06 5.75 -10.23
N ALA A 45 -18.32 6.04 -9.15
CA ALA A 45 -18.01 7.40 -8.72
C ALA A 45 -16.92 8.08 -9.58
N GLY A 46 -16.28 7.35 -10.50
CA GLY A 46 -15.29 7.87 -11.44
C GLY A 46 -13.84 7.77 -10.99
N TYR A 47 -13.55 7.12 -9.87
CA TYR A 47 -12.16 6.82 -9.49
C TYR A 47 -11.57 5.79 -10.46
N GLN A 48 -10.28 5.91 -10.73
CA GLN A 48 -9.54 5.02 -11.62
C GLN A 48 -8.55 4.13 -10.87
N ALA A 49 -8.44 4.31 -9.56
CA ALA A 49 -7.54 3.56 -8.71
C ALA A 49 -8.15 3.28 -7.33
N ILE A 50 -7.81 2.13 -6.78
CA ILE A 50 -8.27 1.65 -5.47
C ILE A 50 -7.06 1.21 -4.65
N LYS A 51 -7.02 1.60 -3.35
CA LYS A 51 -6.10 1.06 -2.36
C LYS A 51 -6.84 0.16 -1.37
N THR A 52 -6.22 -0.96 -0.96
CA THR A 52 -6.74 -1.89 0.06
C THR A 52 -5.61 -2.50 0.88
N ASP A 53 -5.92 -2.95 2.09
CA ASP A 53 -5.06 -3.82 2.89
C ASP A 53 -5.64 -5.25 2.86
N PRO A 54 -5.06 -6.15 2.06
CA PRO A 54 -5.55 -7.53 1.95
C PRO A 54 -5.04 -8.44 3.05
N PHE A 55 -4.24 -7.96 4.01
CA PHE A 55 -3.58 -8.81 5.00
C PHE A 55 -4.37 -8.83 6.31
N PRO A 56 -4.92 -10.00 6.73
CA PRO A 56 -5.69 -10.10 7.95
C PRO A 56 -4.84 -9.77 9.17
N ASN A 57 -5.33 -8.84 9.99
CA ASN A 57 -4.71 -8.51 11.27
C ASN A 57 -5.34 -9.36 12.38
N ARG A 58 -4.68 -10.43 12.80
CA ARG A 58 -5.22 -11.39 13.78
C ARG A 58 -5.28 -10.88 15.22
N ARG A 59 -4.64 -9.75 15.52
CA ARG A 59 -4.61 -9.19 16.88
C ARG A 59 -5.78 -8.28 17.22
N THR A 60 -6.59 -7.88 16.27
CA THR A 60 -7.58 -6.82 16.47
C THR A 60 -9.03 -7.25 16.59
N MET A 61 -9.31 -8.36 17.23
CA MET A 61 -10.66 -8.55 17.79
C MET A 61 -10.80 -7.69 19.07
N GLY A 62 -10.54 -6.37 18.98
CA GLY A 62 -10.77 -5.44 20.08
C GLY A 62 -9.70 -4.37 20.35
N GLU A 63 -8.55 -4.39 19.67
CA GLU A 63 -7.51 -3.36 19.82
C GLU A 63 -7.41 -2.49 18.57
N THR A 64 -7.27 -1.19 18.78
CA THR A 64 -7.24 -0.20 17.71
C THR A 64 -6.09 -0.45 16.74
N PHE A 65 -6.38 -0.35 15.46
CA PHE A 65 -5.54 -0.51 14.28
C PHE A 65 -4.12 0.13 14.37
N TYR A 66 -3.94 1.14 15.20
CA TYR A 66 -2.68 1.88 15.36
C TYR A 66 -1.80 1.41 16.54
N GLY A 67 -2.18 0.35 17.26
CA GLY A 67 -1.50 -0.06 18.49
C GLY A 67 -0.39 -1.10 18.35
N ALA A 68 -0.22 -1.72 17.19
CA ALA A 68 0.74 -2.81 17.01
C ALA A 68 1.97 -2.37 16.21
N ASN A 69 2.94 -1.77 16.89
CA ASN A 69 4.30 -1.54 16.38
C ASN A 69 5.12 -2.84 16.30
N MET A 70 4.49 -3.97 15.99
CA MET A 70 5.19 -5.25 15.98
C MET A 70 5.26 -5.80 14.56
N VAL A 71 6.47 -5.97 14.09
CA VAL A 71 6.77 -6.72 12.88
C VAL A 71 6.39 -8.18 13.11
N GLU A 72 5.46 -8.68 12.32
CA GLU A 72 4.92 -10.02 12.46
C GLU A 72 5.31 -10.92 11.29
N ARG A 73 5.54 -12.17 11.63
CA ARG A 73 5.59 -13.23 10.63
C ARG A 73 4.18 -13.51 10.15
N MET A 74 3.95 -13.35 8.85
CA MET A 74 2.68 -13.73 8.23
C MET A 74 2.58 -15.26 8.11
N GLU A 75 1.47 -15.81 8.57
CA GLU A 75 1.20 -17.23 8.36
C GLU A 75 0.84 -17.50 6.89
N PRO A 76 1.18 -18.71 6.36
CA PRO A 76 0.84 -19.07 4.97
C PRO A 76 -0.66 -18.91 4.66
N LYS A 77 -1.53 -19.18 5.63
CA LYS A 77 -2.97 -19.01 5.48
C LYS A 77 -3.36 -17.53 5.28
N ALA A 78 -2.74 -16.62 6.01
CA ALA A 78 -3.01 -15.18 5.87
C ALA A 78 -2.58 -14.66 4.49
N ILE A 79 -1.46 -15.17 3.94
CA ILE A 79 -1.04 -14.84 2.58
C ILE A 79 -2.03 -15.42 1.55
N ALA A 80 -2.51 -16.65 1.74
CA ALA A 80 -3.51 -17.24 0.85
C ALA A 80 -4.84 -16.46 0.87
N GLU A 81 -5.31 -16.04 2.03
CA GLU A 81 -6.49 -15.18 2.18
C GLU A 81 -6.29 -13.83 1.46
N ALA A 82 -5.09 -13.26 1.54
CA ALA A 82 -4.76 -12.02 0.81
C ALA A 82 -4.78 -12.22 -0.71
N VAL A 83 -4.28 -13.35 -1.21
CA VAL A 83 -4.35 -13.68 -2.64
C VAL A 83 -5.80 -13.79 -3.11
N GLU A 84 -6.65 -14.54 -2.40
CA GLU A 84 -8.08 -14.67 -2.73
C GLU A 84 -8.78 -13.29 -2.77
N TRP A 85 -8.46 -12.42 -1.80
CA TRP A 85 -8.99 -11.05 -1.75
C TRP A 85 -8.58 -10.23 -2.97
N MET A 86 -7.30 -10.28 -3.33
CA MET A 86 -6.75 -9.50 -4.43
C MET A 86 -7.22 -10.00 -5.80
N GLU A 87 -7.35 -11.32 -5.97
CA GLU A 87 -7.92 -11.92 -7.19
C GLU A 87 -9.38 -11.50 -7.38
N ALA A 88 -10.18 -11.55 -6.31
CA ALA A 88 -11.58 -11.11 -6.35
C ALA A 88 -11.71 -9.60 -6.65
N LEU A 89 -10.80 -8.77 -6.12
CA LEU A 89 -10.77 -7.35 -6.44
C LEU A 89 -10.42 -7.13 -7.91
N ARG A 90 -9.36 -7.77 -8.41
CA ARG A 90 -8.93 -7.68 -9.82
C ARG A 90 -10.01 -8.15 -10.78
N GLU A 91 -10.69 -9.25 -10.49
CA GLU A 91 -11.84 -9.72 -11.25
C GLU A 91 -12.96 -8.68 -11.32
N THR A 92 -13.21 -7.99 -10.22
CA THR A 92 -14.28 -7.00 -10.10
C THR A 92 -13.98 -5.73 -10.90
N VAL A 93 -12.75 -5.22 -10.81
CA VAL A 93 -12.39 -3.93 -11.42
C VAL A 93 -11.88 -4.06 -12.86
N GLY A 94 -11.52 -5.26 -13.29
CA GLY A 94 -10.98 -5.51 -14.62
C GLY A 94 -9.46 -5.31 -14.73
N PRO A 95 -8.84 -5.68 -15.86
CA PRO A 95 -7.39 -5.74 -16.01
C PRO A 95 -6.69 -4.37 -16.03
N ASP A 96 -7.38 -3.35 -16.50
CA ASP A 96 -6.78 -2.01 -16.73
C ASP A 96 -6.94 -1.05 -15.54
N TYR A 97 -7.60 -1.50 -14.46
CA TYR A 97 -7.84 -0.65 -13.29
C TYR A 97 -6.66 -0.68 -12.33
N GLU A 98 -6.25 0.48 -11.84
CA GLU A 98 -5.10 0.60 -10.94
C GLU A 98 -5.44 0.09 -9.53
N ILE A 99 -4.63 -0.82 -9.01
CA ILE A 99 -4.74 -1.37 -7.65
C ILE A 99 -3.46 -1.09 -6.87
N LEU A 100 -3.64 -0.60 -5.64
CA LEU A 100 -2.60 -0.28 -4.70
C LEU A 100 -2.80 -1.11 -3.43
N VAL A 101 -1.72 -1.61 -2.85
CA VAL A 101 -1.76 -2.40 -1.62
C VAL A 101 -0.97 -1.71 -0.53
N ASP A 102 -1.54 -1.66 0.67
CA ASP A 102 -0.90 -1.12 1.86
C ASP A 102 -0.73 -2.20 2.94
N ALA A 103 0.50 -2.46 3.35
CA ALA A 103 0.83 -3.43 4.38
C ALA A 103 1.06 -2.82 5.77
N HIS A 104 1.00 -1.47 5.87
CA HIS A 104 1.10 -0.73 7.14
C HIS A 104 2.33 -1.08 7.99
N ALA A 105 3.46 -1.38 7.38
CA ALA A 105 4.74 -1.70 8.01
C ALA A 105 4.72 -2.89 9.00
N ARG A 106 3.81 -3.85 8.81
CA ARG A 106 3.55 -4.92 9.79
C ARG A 106 4.36 -6.20 9.60
N MET A 107 5.06 -6.36 8.46
CA MET A 107 5.66 -7.65 8.12
C MET A 107 7.15 -7.70 8.42
N ASP A 108 7.63 -8.88 8.83
CA ASP A 108 9.04 -9.19 8.73
C ASP A 108 9.46 -9.33 7.25
N VAL A 109 10.77 -9.25 7.00
CA VAL A 109 11.34 -9.28 5.63
C VAL A 109 10.89 -10.53 4.85
N ALA A 110 10.95 -11.70 5.48
CA ALA A 110 10.61 -12.95 4.81
C ALA A 110 9.11 -13.03 4.45
N SER A 111 8.25 -12.48 5.30
CA SER A 111 6.81 -12.40 5.05
C SER A 111 6.49 -11.37 3.98
N ALA A 112 7.13 -10.20 4.01
CA ALA A 112 6.94 -9.15 3.00
C ALA A 112 7.31 -9.64 1.59
N ILE A 113 8.45 -10.33 1.45
CA ILE A 113 8.87 -10.94 0.17
C ILE A 113 7.85 -11.97 -0.31
N LYS A 114 7.40 -12.87 0.59
CA LYS A 114 6.41 -13.90 0.23
C LYS A 114 5.07 -13.28 -0.15
N ALA A 115 4.62 -12.28 0.58
CA ALA A 115 3.35 -11.60 0.32
C ALA A 115 3.41 -10.86 -1.03
N ALA A 116 4.44 -10.06 -1.27
CA ALA A 116 4.64 -9.35 -2.52
C ALA A 116 4.62 -10.32 -3.72
N ASN A 117 5.44 -11.38 -3.67
CA ASN A 117 5.53 -12.34 -4.77
C ASN A 117 4.24 -13.16 -4.96
N ALA A 118 3.46 -13.39 -3.89
CA ALA A 118 2.19 -14.11 -4.00
C ALA A 118 1.11 -13.30 -4.74
N ILE A 119 1.17 -11.96 -4.69
CA ILE A 119 0.22 -11.06 -5.36
C ILE A 119 0.81 -10.34 -6.56
N GLU A 120 2.02 -10.71 -7.02
CA GLU A 120 2.69 -10.10 -8.18
C GLU A 120 1.82 -10.15 -9.45
N HIS A 121 1.14 -11.28 -9.68
CA HIS A 121 0.26 -11.51 -10.83
C HIS A 121 -0.97 -10.58 -10.87
N ILE A 122 -1.26 -9.88 -9.79
CA ILE A 122 -2.34 -8.89 -9.71
C ILE A 122 -2.00 -7.62 -10.50
N ASP A 123 -0.73 -7.36 -10.79
CA ASP A 123 -0.25 -6.16 -11.48
C ASP A 123 -0.58 -4.88 -10.69
N LEU A 124 0.12 -4.71 -9.58
CA LEU A 124 -0.06 -3.59 -8.67
C LEU A 124 0.65 -2.33 -9.16
N VAL A 125 0.07 -1.16 -8.88
CA VAL A 125 0.79 0.12 -8.98
C VAL A 125 1.92 0.16 -7.96
N TRP A 126 1.64 -0.24 -6.70
CA TRP A 126 2.65 -0.41 -5.66
C TRP A 126 2.19 -1.31 -4.50
N PHE A 127 3.19 -1.79 -3.77
CA PHE A 127 3.08 -2.44 -2.47
C PHE A 127 3.68 -1.50 -1.43
N GLU A 128 2.82 -0.87 -0.62
CA GLU A 128 3.15 0.19 0.32
C GLU A 128 3.56 -0.37 1.69
N GLU A 129 4.57 0.27 2.30
CA GLU A 129 5.02 0.01 3.67
C GLU A 129 5.16 -1.49 3.99
N PRO A 130 5.97 -2.26 3.22
CA PRO A 130 6.04 -3.71 3.37
C PRO A 130 6.60 -4.15 4.72
N THR A 131 7.47 -3.34 5.33
CA THR A 131 8.15 -3.63 6.60
C THR A 131 8.38 -2.36 7.40
N HIS A 132 8.96 -2.48 8.57
CA HIS A 132 9.22 -1.35 9.47
C HIS A 132 10.17 -0.33 8.84
N VAL A 133 9.79 0.92 8.87
CA VAL A 133 10.40 2.01 8.09
C VAL A 133 11.80 2.39 8.54
N GLU A 134 12.15 2.18 9.82
CA GLU A 134 13.47 2.52 10.36
C GLU A 134 14.57 1.56 9.88
N ASN A 135 14.22 0.47 9.21
CA ASN A 135 15.20 -0.53 8.77
C ASN A 135 15.34 -0.54 7.24
N HIS A 136 16.10 0.41 6.71
CA HIS A 136 16.37 0.49 5.27
C HIS A 136 17.08 -0.77 4.71
N ASN A 137 17.85 -1.49 5.52
CA ASN A 137 18.43 -2.76 5.08
C ASN A 137 17.37 -3.85 4.89
N ALA A 138 16.29 -3.86 5.68
CA ALA A 138 15.16 -4.75 5.48
C ALA A 138 14.43 -4.39 4.16
N LEU A 139 14.20 -3.11 3.91
CA LEU A 139 13.60 -2.64 2.67
C LEU A 139 14.45 -3.02 1.44
N ARG A 140 15.79 -2.89 1.54
CA ARG A 140 16.73 -3.32 0.49
C ARG A 140 16.60 -4.82 0.18
N GLN A 141 16.53 -5.66 1.21
CA GLN A 141 16.35 -7.11 1.03
C GLN A 141 15.01 -7.44 0.34
N ILE A 142 13.95 -6.71 0.67
CA ILE A 142 12.66 -6.89 0.00
C ILE A 142 12.79 -6.47 -1.47
N ARG A 143 13.35 -5.29 -1.75
CA ARG A 143 13.57 -4.78 -3.10
C ARG A 143 14.36 -5.74 -4.00
N GLU A 144 15.36 -6.41 -3.45
CA GLU A 144 16.21 -7.35 -4.19
C GLU A 144 15.53 -8.70 -4.47
N ASN A 145 14.37 -8.98 -3.86
CA ASN A 145 13.70 -10.28 -3.92
C ASN A 145 12.24 -10.20 -4.38
N THR A 146 11.80 -9.08 -4.95
CA THR A 146 10.48 -8.92 -5.58
C THR A 146 10.56 -7.97 -6.78
N ASP A 147 9.76 -8.24 -7.80
CA ASP A 147 9.56 -7.34 -8.93
C ASP A 147 8.35 -6.41 -8.75
N VAL A 148 7.56 -6.60 -7.68
CA VAL A 148 6.44 -5.71 -7.36
C VAL A 148 6.95 -4.32 -7.01
N PRO A 149 6.42 -3.24 -7.63
CA PRO A 149 6.82 -1.88 -7.29
C PRO A 149 6.57 -1.57 -5.81
N LEU A 150 7.54 -0.97 -5.14
CA LEU A 150 7.48 -0.62 -3.72
C LEU A 150 7.18 0.85 -3.50
N CYS A 151 6.46 1.15 -2.43
CA CYS A 151 6.14 2.50 -1.98
C CYS A 151 6.39 2.66 -0.48
N VAL A 152 6.91 3.80 -0.07
CA VAL A 152 7.01 4.22 1.33
C VAL A 152 6.81 5.72 1.45
N GLY A 153 6.50 6.20 2.66
CA GLY A 153 6.53 7.65 2.88
C GLY A 153 5.70 8.17 4.02
N GLU A 154 4.54 7.63 4.30
CA GLU A 154 3.64 8.14 5.35
C GLU A 154 4.26 8.19 6.76
N ARG A 155 5.35 7.44 6.98
CA ARG A 155 6.10 7.35 8.25
C ARG A 155 7.48 8.01 8.18
N HIS A 156 7.77 8.76 7.11
CA HIS A 156 9.01 9.50 6.92
C HIS A 156 8.72 11.00 6.99
N PHE A 157 9.34 11.72 7.92
CA PHE A 157 8.93 13.09 8.24
C PHE A 157 9.91 14.16 7.78
N THR A 158 11.14 13.79 7.45
CA THR A 158 12.15 14.75 7.01
C THR A 158 12.81 14.32 5.70
N ARG A 159 13.39 15.29 4.98
CA ARG A 159 14.16 14.98 3.78
C ARG A 159 15.32 14.01 4.03
N TRP A 160 15.82 13.95 5.27
CA TRP A 160 16.93 13.08 5.65
C TRP A 160 16.51 11.62 5.73
N ASP A 161 15.25 11.36 6.07
CA ASP A 161 14.68 10.02 6.09
C ASP A 161 14.63 9.41 4.67
N TYR A 162 14.50 10.27 3.65
CA TYR A 162 14.48 9.86 2.24
C TYR A 162 15.86 9.78 1.58
N ASP A 163 16.93 10.31 2.19
CA ASP A 163 18.25 10.40 1.55
C ASP A 163 18.76 9.05 1.06
N GLU A 164 18.80 8.04 1.92
CA GLU A 164 19.21 6.69 1.56
C GLU A 164 18.23 6.01 0.61
N ILE A 165 16.93 6.16 0.86
CA ILE A 165 15.86 5.57 0.04
C ILE A 165 15.98 6.00 -1.41
N LEU A 166 16.15 7.30 -1.65
CA LEU A 166 16.25 7.86 -2.99
C LEU A 166 17.63 7.60 -3.63
N ARG A 167 18.72 7.74 -2.86
CA ARG A 167 20.08 7.52 -3.36
C ARG A 167 20.28 6.08 -3.83
N ASP A 168 19.77 5.12 -3.05
CA ASP A 168 19.95 3.69 -3.30
C ASP A 168 18.78 3.07 -4.07
N ARG A 169 17.76 3.89 -4.44
CA ARG A 169 16.58 3.47 -5.22
C ARG A 169 15.86 2.28 -4.59
N LEU A 170 15.61 2.38 -3.28
CA LEU A 170 14.99 1.30 -2.52
C LEU A 170 13.51 1.10 -2.84
N VAL A 171 12.85 2.10 -3.42
CA VAL A 171 11.44 2.08 -3.81
C VAL A 171 11.22 2.74 -5.17
N ASP A 172 10.05 2.51 -5.74
CA ASP A 172 9.60 3.08 -7.02
C ASP A 172 8.74 4.34 -6.81
N TYR A 173 8.04 4.40 -5.67
CA TYR A 173 7.14 5.49 -5.31
C TYR A 173 7.42 6.01 -3.90
N ILE A 174 7.17 7.29 -3.68
CA ILE A 174 7.17 7.90 -2.35
C ILE A 174 5.87 8.70 -2.15
N ILE A 175 5.34 8.65 -0.94
CA ILE A 175 4.09 9.32 -0.54
C ILE A 175 4.31 10.17 0.73
N PRO A 176 5.15 11.22 0.68
CA PRO A 176 5.44 12.03 1.85
C PRO A 176 4.20 12.79 2.33
N ASP A 177 3.97 12.84 3.63
CA ASP A 177 3.06 13.80 4.22
C ASP A 177 3.60 15.21 4.03
N ILE A 178 2.72 16.12 3.61
CA ILE A 178 3.07 17.52 3.38
C ILE A 178 2.49 18.47 4.45
N ALA A 179 1.95 17.89 5.54
CA ALA A 179 1.35 18.64 6.64
C ALA A 179 2.39 18.99 7.73
#